data_f94a3e1449c54a7b274375712b684e8a
#
_entry.id   f94a3e1449c54a7b274375712b684e8a
#
_cell.length_a   1.000
_cell.length_b   1.000
_cell.length_c   1.000
_cell.angle_alpha   90.00
_cell.angle_beta   90.00
_cell.angle_gamma   90.00
#
_symmetry.space_group_name_H-M   'P 1'
#
loop_
_entity.id
_entity.type
_entity.pdbx_description
1 polymer ?
#
loop_
_entity_poly.entity_id
_entity_poly.type
_entity_poly.pdbx_seq_one_letter_code
_entity_poly.pdbx_strand_id
1 'polypeptide(L)'
;MLATINHGLNPSENRKNHYAPIKIGEHVWIGSNATILSGVTIGDHAVVAAGAVVTQDVPAMTVVGGVPAKVLKVVREEKEKQYEAVV
;
A
#
# COMPACT_ATOMS: atom_id res chain seq x y z
N MET A 1 6.95 9.69 -4.86
CA MET A 1 6.20 8.53 -4.77
C MET A 1 5.29 8.37 -5.91
N LEU A 2 5.20 7.23 -6.46
CA LEU A 2 4.40 7.01 -7.52
C LEU A 2 3.65 5.78 -7.32
N ALA A 3 2.44 5.68 -7.54
CA ALA A 3 1.63 4.49 -7.35
C ALA A 3 0.62 4.32 -8.43
N THR A 4 0.32 3.09 -8.73
CA THR A 4 -0.73 2.79 -9.63
C THR A 4 -1.85 2.30 -8.77
N ILE A 5 -2.95 2.97 -8.78
CA ILE A 5 -4.07 2.59 -8.00
C ILE A 5 -5.09 1.94 -8.86
N ASN A 6 -5.46 0.73 -8.51
CA ASN A 6 -6.39 0.02 -9.29
C ASN A 6 -7.77 0.19 -8.73
N HIS A 7 -8.61 0.88 -9.42
CA HIS A 7 -9.92 1.09 -8.98
C HIS A 7 -10.75 -0.03 -9.41
N GLY A 8 -10.26 -0.85 -10.21
CA GLY A 8 -10.98 -1.94 -10.65
C GLY A 8 -11.93 -1.68 -11.71
N LEU A 9 -12.80 -0.81 -11.54
CA LEU A 9 -13.80 -0.63 -12.49
C LEU A 9 -14.20 0.75 -12.69
N ASN A 10 -14.76 1.00 -13.79
CA ASN A 10 -15.26 2.26 -14.13
C ASN A 10 -16.51 2.46 -13.34
N PRO A 11 -16.68 3.50 -12.65
CA PRO A 11 -17.85 3.69 -11.84
C PRO A 11 -19.15 3.61 -12.60
N SER A 12 -19.14 4.05 -13.80
CA SER A 12 -20.37 4.05 -14.52
C SER A 12 -20.76 2.66 -14.87
N GLU A 13 -19.87 1.74 -14.95
CA GLU A 13 -20.24 0.46 -15.27
C GLU A 13 -20.50 -0.31 -14.06
N ASN A 14 -20.13 0.11 -12.95
CA ASN A 14 -20.26 -0.68 -11.79
C ASN A 14 -21.08 -0.06 -10.75
N ARG A 15 -22.14 0.56 -11.12
CA ARG A 15 -22.89 1.22 -10.22
C ARG A 15 -23.49 0.40 -9.16
N LYS A 16 -23.61 -0.85 -9.31
CA LYS A 16 -24.17 -1.58 -8.33
C LYS A 16 -23.19 -1.93 -7.28
N ASN A 17 -21.93 -1.76 -7.45
CA ASN A 17 -20.96 -2.11 -6.50
C ASN A 17 -20.54 -0.92 -5.77
N HIS A 18 -20.09 -1.07 -4.61
CA HIS A 18 -19.63 0.03 -3.91
C HIS A 18 -18.17 0.02 -3.84
N TYR A 19 -17.51 1.01 -4.32
CA TYR A 19 -16.15 1.12 -4.21
C TYR A 19 -15.87 1.72 -2.93
N ALA A 20 -14.95 1.35 -2.15
CA ALA A 20 -14.50 2.03 -0.97
C ALA A 20 -13.26 2.77 -1.35
N PRO A 21 -13.04 3.93 -0.86
CA PRO A 21 -11.85 4.69 -1.23
C PRO A 21 -10.59 4.08 -0.66
N ILE A 22 -9.47 4.36 -1.28
CA ILE A 22 -8.20 3.96 -0.79
C ILE A 22 -7.73 5.08 0.08
N LYS A 23 -7.30 4.76 1.30
CA LYS A 23 -6.83 5.78 2.19
C LYS A 23 -5.37 5.57 2.43
N ILE A 24 -4.59 6.59 2.27
CA ILE A 24 -3.14 6.48 2.42
C ILE A 24 -2.71 7.49 3.45
N GLY A 25 -2.01 7.05 4.44
CA GLY A 25 -1.57 7.90 5.53
C GLY A 25 -0.45 8.82 5.12
N GLU A 26 0.24 9.38 6.10
CA GLU A 26 1.29 10.30 5.83
C GLU A 26 2.62 9.64 5.68
N HIS A 27 3.46 10.20 4.89
CA HIS A 27 4.81 9.72 4.68
C HIS A 27 4.86 8.27 4.22
N VAL A 28 3.94 7.88 3.39
CA VAL A 28 3.91 6.53 2.86
C VAL A 28 4.73 6.50 1.60
N TRP A 29 5.51 5.46 1.42
CA TRP A 29 6.29 5.30 0.22
C TRP A 29 5.70 4.16 -0.58
N ILE A 30 5.41 4.38 -1.83
CA ILE A 30 4.85 3.35 -2.68
C ILE A 30 5.73 3.18 -3.88
N GLY A 31 6.23 2.00 -4.09
CA GLY A 31 7.13 1.73 -5.19
C GLY A 31 6.42 1.69 -6.52
N SER A 32 7.17 1.65 -7.57
CA SER A 32 6.62 1.69 -8.90
C SER A 32 5.79 0.49 -9.20
N ASN A 33 4.77 0.68 -9.95
CA ASN A 33 3.91 -0.40 -10.39
C ASN A 33 3.23 -1.18 -9.28
N ALA A 34 3.11 -0.59 -8.13
CA ALA A 34 2.34 -1.24 -7.08
C ALA A 34 0.87 -1.04 -7.38
N THR A 35 0.06 -2.00 -7.04
CA THR A 35 -1.38 -1.93 -7.24
C THR A 35 -2.05 -2.01 -5.89
N ILE A 36 -2.92 -1.08 -5.61
CA ILE A 36 -3.63 -1.06 -4.35
C ILE A 36 -5.10 -1.17 -4.63
N LEU A 37 -5.73 -2.16 -4.05
CA LEU A 37 -7.13 -2.39 -4.36
C LEU A 37 -8.04 -1.46 -3.58
N SER A 38 -9.22 -1.25 -4.09
CA SER A 38 -10.13 -0.31 -3.44
C SER A 38 -10.44 -0.78 -2.03
N GLY A 39 -10.65 0.12 -1.16
CA GLY A 39 -10.99 -0.18 0.22
C GLY A 39 -9.81 -0.38 1.13
N VAL A 40 -8.59 -0.41 0.59
CA VAL A 40 -7.43 -0.66 1.40
C VAL A 40 -7.00 0.62 2.09
N THR A 41 -6.57 0.49 3.33
CA THR A 41 -6.03 1.61 4.08
C THR A 41 -4.56 1.35 4.33
N ILE A 42 -3.71 2.30 4.01
CA ILE A 42 -2.28 2.16 4.24
C ILE A 42 -1.89 3.12 5.34
N GLY A 43 -1.35 2.58 6.40
CA GLY A 43 -1.03 3.37 7.57
C GLY A 43 0.15 4.28 7.37
N ASP A 44 0.37 5.18 8.30
CA ASP A 44 1.42 6.16 8.21
C ASP A 44 2.79 5.52 8.16
N HIS A 45 3.66 6.04 7.41
CA HIS A 45 5.04 5.60 7.30
C HIS A 45 5.17 4.16 6.78
N ALA A 46 4.16 3.65 6.15
CA ALA A 46 4.25 2.32 5.58
C ALA A 46 4.99 2.38 4.26
N VAL A 47 5.50 1.26 3.83
CA VAL A 47 6.23 1.18 2.57
C VAL A 47 5.65 0.02 1.77
N VAL A 48 5.32 0.28 0.54
CA VAL A 48 4.81 -0.74 -0.36
C VAL A 48 5.87 -0.96 -1.43
N ALA A 49 6.39 -2.14 -1.52
CA ALA A 49 7.47 -2.42 -2.45
C ALA A 49 6.99 -2.38 -3.88
N ALA A 50 7.90 -2.17 -4.78
CA ALA A 50 7.59 -2.09 -6.20
C ALA A 50 6.92 -3.37 -6.67
N GLY A 51 5.93 -3.23 -7.48
CA GLY A 51 5.24 -4.40 -8.05
C GLY A 51 4.31 -5.13 -7.11
N ALA A 52 4.13 -4.64 -5.91
CA ALA A 52 3.27 -5.35 -4.97
C ALA A 52 1.81 -5.18 -5.31
N VAL A 53 1.01 -6.14 -4.96
CA VAL A 53 -0.43 -6.03 -5.13
C VAL A 53 -1.04 -6.07 -3.74
N VAL A 54 -1.49 -4.94 -3.26
CA VAL A 54 -1.96 -4.80 -1.91
C VAL A 54 -3.45 -5.05 -1.84
N THR A 55 -3.81 -6.14 -1.21
CA THR A 55 -5.20 -6.55 -1.14
C THR A 55 -5.80 -6.38 0.24
N GLN A 56 -4.99 -6.06 1.23
CA GLN A 56 -5.48 -5.88 2.57
C GLN A 56 -4.86 -4.66 3.18
N ASP A 57 -5.40 -4.16 4.24
CA ASP A 57 -4.88 -2.97 4.89
C ASP A 57 -3.45 -3.17 5.33
N VAL A 58 -2.68 -2.13 5.29
CA VAL A 58 -1.29 -2.16 5.66
C VAL A 58 -1.13 -1.35 6.93
N PRO A 59 -0.68 -1.94 8.01
CA PRO A 59 -0.52 -1.20 9.25
C PRO A 59 0.57 -0.16 9.14
N ALA A 60 0.57 0.78 10.02
CA ALA A 60 1.59 1.82 10.02
C ALA A 60 2.96 1.22 10.24
N MET A 61 3.98 1.84 9.74
CA MET A 61 5.35 1.47 9.92
C MET A 61 5.65 0.06 9.47
N THR A 62 5.02 -0.39 8.43
CA THR A 62 5.17 -1.74 7.94
C THR A 62 5.59 -1.74 6.49
N VAL A 63 6.46 -2.61 6.11
CA VAL A 63 6.88 -2.77 4.73
C VAL A 63 6.21 -4.01 4.18
N VAL A 64 5.50 -3.87 3.08
CA VAL A 64 4.84 -5.00 2.45
C VAL A 64 5.30 -5.16 1.01
N GLY A 65 5.26 -6.34 0.50
CA GLY A 65 5.61 -6.58 -0.89
C GLY A 65 5.12 -7.91 -1.38
N GLY A 66 5.16 -8.09 -2.64
CA GLY A 66 4.77 -9.35 -3.27
C GLY A 66 3.36 -9.34 -3.83
N VAL A 67 2.96 -10.47 -4.36
CA VAL A 67 1.66 -10.64 -4.98
C VAL A 67 1.04 -11.93 -4.47
N PRO A 68 0.10 -11.86 -3.57
CA PRO A 68 -0.41 -10.69 -2.90
C PRO A 68 0.59 -10.18 -1.89
N ALA A 69 0.51 -8.93 -1.56
CA ALA A 69 1.51 -8.33 -0.68
C ALA A 69 1.43 -8.90 0.71
N LYS A 70 2.60 -9.14 1.30
CA LYS A 70 2.66 -9.66 2.64
C LYS A 70 3.65 -8.83 3.40
N VAL A 71 3.59 -8.88 4.70
CA VAL A 71 4.47 -8.10 5.53
C VAL A 71 5.88 -8.61 5.42
N LEU A 72 6.80 -7.74 5.03
CA LEU A 72 8.19 -8.10 4.92
C LEU A 72 8.93 -7.65 6.15
N LYS A 73 8.53 -6.55 6.77
CA LYS A 73 9.25 -6.07 7.87
C LYS A 73 8.49 -5.02 8.60
N VAL A 74 8.63 -4.84 9.85
CA VAL A 74 7.99 -3.79 10.59
C VAL A 74 9.07 -2.86 11.09
N VAL A 75 8.93 -1.59 10.80
CA VAL A 75 9.95 -0.64 11.13
C VAL A 75 9.70 -0.07 12.53
N ARG A 76 10.68 -0.07 13.39
CA ARG A 76 10.52 0.44 14.67
C ARG A 76 11.10 1.74 14.76
N GLU A 77 10.43 2.72 15.10
CA GLU A 77 10.91 3.97 15.07
C GLU A 77 11.98 4.24 16.01
N GLU A 78 12.08 3.68 17.06
CA GLU A 78 13.05 4.07 17.87
C GLU A 78 14.36 3.61 17.57
N LYS A 79 14.56 2.75 16.87
CA LYS A 79 15.81 2.41 16.54
C LYS A 79 16.17 2.62 15.32
N GLU A 80 15.74 3.22 14.76
CA GLU A 80 15.95 3.38 13.57
C GLU A 80 16.82 3.83 12.86
N LYS A 81 17.58 4.12 12.94
CA LYS A 81 18.38 4.66 12.22
C LYS A 81 18.89 3.96 11.18
N GLN A 82 19.05 2.93 11.07
CA GLN A 82 19.59 2.33 10.06
C GLN A 82 18.85 1.34 9.42
N TYR A 83 17.90 1.38 8.81
CA TYR A 83 17.34 0.36 8.12
C TYR A 83 17.65 0.38 6.78
N GLU A 84 17.71 -0.65 6.09
CA GLU A 84 17.97 -0.63 4.79
C GLU A 84 16.85 -0.58 3.97
N ALA A 85 16.86 -0.12 2.85
CA ALA A 85 15.79 0.03 1.94
C ALA A 85 15.48 -1.19 1.36
N VAL A 86 14.39 -1.69 1.50
CA VAL A 86 14.03 -2.88 0.94
C VAL A 86 13.21 -2.73 -0.23
N VAL A 87 12.93 -1.61 -0.72
CA VAL A 87 12.06 -1.42 -1.86
C VAL A 87 12.76 -1.28 -3.12
#